data_f435e2515a15939af2d8932559199dc8
#
_entry.id   f435e2515a15939af2d8932559199dc8
#
_cell.length_a   1.000
_cell.length_b   1.000
_cell.length_c   1.000
_cell.angle_alpha   90.00
_cell.angle_beta   90.00
_cell.angle_gamma   90.00
#
_symmetry.space_group_name_H-M   'P 1'
#
loop_
_entity.id
_entity.type
_entity.pdbx_description
1 polymer ?
#
loop_
_entity_poly.entity_id
_entity_poly.type
_entity_poly.pdbx_seq_one_letter_code
_entity_poly.pdbx_strand_id
1 'polypeptide(L)'
;MSTDIAHFAINADDPEASLRFYEALFGWRFEPWGPPGFFRMERESGPIVALQQRRDLGGVRMTGFECTIAVDDVGEVADAVVANGGRLVMERTAIPGVGELIFFEDPAGNVAGAIQFARD
;
A
#
# COMPACT_ATOMS: atom_id res chain seq x y z
N MET A 1 10.28 -17.95 4.59
CA MET A 1 9.42 -17.20 3.65
C MET A 1 8.34 -16.48 4.43
N SER A 2 8.31 -15.17 4.36
CA SER A 2 7.30 -14.43 5.09
C SER A 2 6.33 -13.77 4.11
N THR A 3 5.08 -13.66 4.56
CA THR A 3 4.03 -12.93 3.85
C THR A 3 3.46 -11.89 4.80
N ASP A 4 4.36 -11.10 5.36
CA ASP A 4 3.99 -10.11 6.35
C ASP A 4 3.31 -8.91 5.68
N ILE A 5 2.44 -8.26 6.45
CA ILE A 5 1.88 -6.99 6.02
C ILE A 5 3.01 -5.96 6.07
N ALA A 6 3.37 -5.41 4.91
CA ALA A 6 4.48 -4.49 4.80
C ALA A 6 4.09 -3.08 5.24
N HIS A 7 2.93 -2.61 4.80
CA HIS A 7 2.45 -1.30 5.20
C HIS A 7 0.95 -1.15 4.96
N PHE A 8 0.38 -0.17 5.64
CA PHE A 8 -0.96 0.33 5.37
C PHE A 8 -0.85 1.75 4.85
N ALA A 9 -1.69 2.10 3.90
CA ALA A 9 -1.77 3.47 3.40
C ALA A 9 -3.18 4.01 3.62
N ILE A 10 -3.27 5.13 4.31
CA ILE A 10 -4.53 5.81 4.58
C ILE A 10 -4.77 6.79 3.45
N ASN A 11 -5.91 6.68 2.77
CA ASN A 11 -6.25 7.56 1.67
C ASN A 11 -7.08 8.74 2.18
N ALA A 12 -6.69 9.96 1.81
CA ALA A 12 -7.35 11.16 2.30
C ALA A 12 -7.47 12.21 1.20
N ASP A 13 -8.62 12.88 1.16
CA ASP A 13 -8.81 13.99 0.23
C ASP A 13 -8.02 15.22 0.66
N ASP A 14 -7.87 15.42 1.99
CA ASP A 14 -7.05 16.46 2.57
C ASP A 14 -6.06 15.79 3.53
N PRO A 15 -4.88 15.38 3.04
CA PRO A 15 -3.92 14.65 3.87
C PRO A 15 -3.51 15.38 5.14
N GLU A 16 -3.34 16.70 5.10
CA GLU A 16 -2.92 17.44 6.29
C GLU A 16 -3.99 17.43 7.38
N ALA A 17 -5.26 17.51 6.99
CA ALA A 17 -6.36 17.42 7.96
C ALA A 17 -6.41 16.04 8.60
N SER A 18 -6.26 14.99 7.80
CA SER A 18 -6.25 13.62 8.31
C SER A 18 -5.03 13.37 9.19
N LEU A 19 -3.88 13.91 8.80
CA LEU A 19 -2.66 13.80 9.60
C LEU A 19 -2.87 14.37 11.00
N ARG A 20 -3.42 15.57 11.09
CA ARG A 20 -3.70 16.22 12.38
C ARG A 20 -4.68 15.39 13.21
N PHE A 21 -5.69 14.82 12.55
CA PHE A 21 -6.68 13.98 13.20
C PHE A 21 -6.03 12.76 13.86
N TYR A 22 -5.25 11.99 13.10
CA TYR A 22 -4.63 10.79 13.64
C TYR A 22 -3.55 11.09 14.67
N GLU A 23 -2.81 12.18 14.48
CA GLU A 23 -1.80 12.58 15.48
C GLU A 23 -2.47 12.97 16.79
N ALA A 24 -3.60 13.67 16.72
CA ALA A 24 -4.32 14.07 17.92
C ALA A 24 -4.92 12.87 18.67
N LEU A 25 -5.43 11.88 17.93
CA LEU A 25 -6.10 10.73 18.54
C LEU A 25 -5.11 9.73 19.16
N PHE A 26 -4.01 9.46 18.46
CA PHE A 26 -3.15 8.33 18.81
C PHE A 26 -1.72 8.74 19.15
N GLY A 27 -1.39 10.00 19.05
CA GLY A 27 -0.03 10.45 19.29
C GLY A 27 0.96 10.04 18.20
N TRP A 28 0.46 9.65 17.05
CA TRP A 28 1.30 9.27 15.92
C TRP A 28 2.04 10.49 15.40
N ARG A 29 3.19 10.24 14.78
CA ARG A 29 4.02 11.29 14.19
C ARG A 29 4.33 10.93 12.76
N PHE A 30 3.72 11.65 11.82
CA PHE A 30 3.98 11.47 10.40
C PHE A 30 5.00 12.48 9.92
N GLU A 31 5.83 12.07 8.96
CA GLU A 31 6.79 12.95 8.33
C GLU A 31 6.62 12.91 6.82
N PRO A 32 6.85 14.04 6.12
CA PRO A 32 6.80 14.04 4.66
C PRO A 32 7.79 13.04 4.09
N TRP A 33 7.35 12.30 3.08
CA TRP A 33 8.22 11.34 2.41
C TRP A 33 7.84 11.28 0.94
N GLY A 34 8.81 11.55 0.04
CA GLY A 34 8.56 11.50 -1.39
C GLY A 34 7.76 12.70 -1.89
N PRO A 35 6.75 12.48 -2.73
CA PRO A 35 6.02 13.58 -3.37
C PRO A 35 5.14 14.35 -2.36
N PRO A 36 4.75 15.59 -2.73
CA PRO A 36 3.84 16.37 -1.88
C PRO A 36 2.55 15.60 -1.60
N GLY A 37 2.05 15.74 -0.38
CA GLY A 37 0.81 15.06 0.03
C GLY A 37 1.00 13.63 0.46
N PHE A 38 2.24 13.17 0.57
CA PHE A 38 2.54 11.84 1.05
C PHE A 38 3.34 11.94 2.35
N PHE A 39 2.88 11.24 3.38
CA PHE A 39 3.51 11.21 4.70
C PHE A 39 3.65 9.77 5.13
N ARG A 40 4.63 9.49 5.98
CA ARG A 40 4.76 8.16 6.51
C ARG A 40 5.27 8.18 7.94
N MET A 41 4.93 7.13 8.67
CA MET A 41 5.37 6.92 10.04
C MET A 41 6.06 5.57 10.12
N GLU A 42 7.35 5.57 10.45
CA GLU A 42 8.07 4.34 10.70
C GLU A 42 7.83 3.91 12.15
N ARG A 43 7.77 2.60 12.33
CA ARG A 43 7.53 2.01 13.63
C ARG A 43 8.66 1.04 13.95
N GLU A 44 8.94 0.85 15.24
CA GLU A 44 9.97 -0.10 15.67
C GLU A 44 9.61 -1.52 15.27
N SER A 45 8.32 -1.84 15.28
CA SER A 45 7.83 -3.14 14.84
C SER A 45 6.50 -2.98 14.13
N GLY A 46 6.20 -3.94 13.28
CA GLY A 46 4.97 -3.92 12.52
C GLY A 46 5.09 -3.14 11.23
N PRO A 47 3.98 -2.97 10.53
CA PRO A 47 3.99 -2.33 9.21
C PRO A 47 4.21 -0.82 9.31
N ILE A 48 4.76 -0.26 8.23
CA ILE A 48 4.85 1.18 8.06
C ILE A 48 3.43 1.70 7.84
N VAL A 49 3.10 2.83 8.42
CA VAL A 49 1.81 3.50 8.17
C VAL A 49 2.07 4.72 7.30
N ALA A 50 1.42 4.76 6.14
CA ALA A 50 1.50 5.89 5.22
C ALA A 50 0.17 6.63 5.22
N LEU A 51 0.21 7.91 4.88
CA LEU A 51 -0.98 8.73 4.70
C LEU A 51 -0.78 9.54 3.43
N GLN A 52 -1.72 9.45 2.51
CA GLN A 52 -1.52 9.95 1.16
C GLN A 52 -2.78 10.59 0.59
N GLN A 53 -2.55 11.45 -0.39
CA GLN A 53 -3.65 11.96 -1.22
C GLN A 53 -4.39 10.77 -1.82
N ARG A 54 -5.72 10.78 -1.73
CA ARG A 54 -6.55 9.71 -2.28
C ARG A 54 -6.27 9.53 -3.77
N ARG A 55 -6.19 8.29 -4.21
CA ARG A 55 -5.87 7.99 -5.60
C ARG A 55 -6.84 6.99 -6.20
N ASP A 56 -6.84 6.92 -7.51
CA ASP A 56 -7.55 5.89 -8.25
C ASP A 56 -6.53 4.91 -8.81
N LEU A 57 -6.83 3.63 -8.75
CA LEU A 57 -5.97 2.60 -9.31
C LEU A 57 -6.80 1.77 -10.28
N GLY A 58 -6.42 1.81 -11.56
CA GLY A 58 -7.13 1.06 -12.59
C GLY A 58 -8.61 1.37 -12.66
N GLY A 59 -8.99 2.63 -12.45
CA GLY A 59 -10.39 3.04 -12.46
C GLY A 59 -11.12 2.82 -11.14
N VAL A 60 -10.43 2.31 -10.11
CA VAL A 60 -11.02 2.07 -8.80
C VAL A 60 -10.56 3.16 -7.84
N ARG A 61 -11.50 3.89 -7.25
CA ARG A 61 -11.19 4.92 -6.27
C ARG A 61 -10.83 4.24 -4.95
N MET A 62 -9.65 4.53 -4.46
CA MET A 62 -9.15 3.93 -3.22
C MET A 62 -9.80 4.60 -2.01
N THR A 63 -10.40 3.81 -1.13
CA THR A 63 -11.04 4.32 0.09
C THR A 63 -10.46 3.63 1.31
N GLY A 64 -10.43 4.36 2.42
CA GLY A 64 -9.95 3.81 3.68
C GLY A 64 -8.48 3.46 3.65
N PHE A 65 -8.14 2.32 4.24
CA PHE A 65 -6.77 1.85 4.35
C PHE A 65 -6.52 0.78 3.29
N GLU A 66 -5.47 0.94 2.51
CA GLU A 66 -5.03 -0.11 1.61
C GLU A 66 -3.83 -0.83 2.23
N CYS A 67 -3.83 -2.15 2.10
CA CYS A 67 -2.82 -3.02 2.71
C CYS A 67 -1.90 -3.57 1.63
N THR A 68 -0.59 -3.56 1.89
CA THR A 68 0.40 -4.17 1.00
C THR A 68 1.09 -5.31 1.72
N ILE A 69 1.13 -6.47 1.08
CA ILE A 69 1.70 -7.69 1.64
C ILE A 69 3.05 -7.95 0.99
N ALA A 70 4.07 -8.21 1.80
CA ALA A 70 5.40 -8.54 1.30
C ALA A 70 5.41 -10.00 0.84
N VAL A 71 5.93 -10.24 -0.36
CA VAL A 71 5.98 -11.58 -0.94
C VAL A 71 7.36 -11.84 -1.53
N ASP A 72 7.70 -13.11 -1.74
CA ASP A 72 8.99 -13.47 -2.31
C ASP A 72 9.01 -13.33 -3.83
N ASP A 73 7.89 -13.60 -4.48
CA ASP A 73 7.80 -13.55 -5.94
C ASP A 73 6.45 -12.96 -6.35
N VAL A 74 6.49 -11.70 -6.74
CA VAL A 74 5.26 -10.98 -7.08
C VAL A 74 4.65 -11.49 -8.39
N GLY A 75 5.46 -12.06 -9.28
CA GLY A 75 4.94 -12.67 -10.52
C GLY A 75 4.08 -13.89 -10.25
N GLU A 76 4.52 -14.75 -9.32
CA GLU A 76 3.72 -15.91 -8.92
C GLU A 76 2.41 -15.48 -8.26
N VAL A 77 2.46 -14.42 -7.45
CA VAL A 77 1.27 -13.90 -6.79
C VAL A 77 0.30 -13.34 -7.83
N ALA A 78 0.79 -12.62 -8.82
CA ALA A 78 -0.05 -12.08 -9.89
C ALA A 78 -0.81 -13.20 -10.61
N ASP A 79 -0.12 -14.29 -10.95
CA ASP A 79 -0.75 -15.45 -11.58
C ASP A 79 -1.78 -16.10 -10.66
N ALA A 80 -1.45 -16.22 -9.37
CA ALA A 80 -2.36 -16.81 -8.39
C ALA A 80 -3.61 -15.97 -8.16
N VAL A 81 -3.49 -14.64 -8.23
CA VAL A 81 -4.65 -13.75 -8.12
C VAL A 81 -5.69 -14.11 -9.18
N VAL A 82 -5.26 -14.20 -10.43
CA VAL A 82 -6.16 -14.51 -11.55
C VAL A 82 -6.72 -15.92 -11.40
N ALA A 83 -5.86 -16.88 -11.06
CA ALA A 83 -6.28 -18.28 -10.91
C ALA A 83 -7.30 -18.50 -9.80
N ASN A 84 -7.34 -17.63 -8.81
CA ASN A 84 -8.20 -17.78 -7.63
C ASN A 84 -9.35 -16.77 -7.57
N GLY A 85 -9.73 -16.19 -8.72
CA GLY A 85 -10.94 -15.40 -8.81
C GLY A 85 -10.79 -13.91 -8.60
N GLY A 86 -9.57 -13.42 -8.48
CA GLY A 86 -9.29 -11.99 -8.40
C GLY A 86 -8.91 -11.42 -9.76
N ARG A 87 -8.54 -10.15 -9.78
CA ARG A 87 -8.02 -9.52 -11.00
C ARG A 87 -6.93 -8.51 -10.67
N LEU A 88 -6.03 -8.30 -11.61
CA LEU A 88 -5.01 -7.27 -11.43
C LEU A 88 -5.62 -5.91 -11.75
N VAL A 89 -5.44 -4.98 -10.82
CA VAL A 89 -5.85 -3.57 -10.98
C VAL A 89 -4.69 -2.79 -11.58
N MET A 90 -3.47 -3.13 -11.17
CA MET A 90 -2.25 -2.55 -11.70
C MET A 90 -1.25 -3.69 -11.92
N GLU A 91 -0.73 -3.79 -13.14
CA GLU A 91 0.25 -4.81 -13.46
C GLU A 91 1.58 -4.54 -12.75
N ARG A 92 2.46 -5.53 -12.78
CA ARG A 92 3.77 -5.49 -12.16
C ARG A 92 4.50 -4.22 -12.56
N THR A 93 4.86 -3.41 -11.57
CA THR A 93 5.49 -2.12 -11.74
C THR A 93 6.72 -2.02 -10.85
N ALA A 94 7.85 -1.65 -11.42
CA ALA A 94 9.06 -1.45 -10.65
C ALA A 94 9.04 -0.09 -9.96
N ILE A 95 9.40 -0.09 -8.68
CA ILE A 95 9.61 1.15 -7.93
C ILE A 95 11.10 1.22 -7.66
N PRO A 96 11.82 2.14 -8.31
CA PRO A 96 13.27 2.22 -8.18
C PRO A 96 13.72 2.31 -6.72
N GLY A 97 14.67 1.46 -6.34
CA GLY A 97 15.21 1.42 -5.00
C GLY A 97 14.32 0.74 -3.96
N VAL A 98 13.12 0.31 -4.33
CA VAL A 98 12.17 -0.31 -3.40
C VAL A 98 11.88 -1.76 -3.79
N GLY A 99 11.42 -2.00 -5.01
CA GLY A 99 11.09 -3.35 -5.45
C GLY A 99 10.07 -3.35 -6.57
N GLU A 100 9.30 -4.42 -6.65
CA GLU A 100 8.26 -4.56 -7.66
C GLU A 100 6.92 -4.78 -6.99
N LEU A 101 5.88 -4.15 -7.53
CA LEU A 101 4.58 -4.03 -6.90
C LEU A 101 3.47 -4.38 -7.87
N ILE A 102 2.43 -5.05 -7.37
CA ILE A 102 1.15 -5.20 -8.08
C ILE A 102 0.04 -4.72 -7.14
N PHE A 103 -1.06 -4.30 -7.75
CA PHE A 103 -2.32 -4.13 -7.02
C PHE A 103 -3.35 -5.05 -7.63
N PHE A 104 -4.18 -5.62 -6.78
CA PHE A 104 -5.19 -6.57 -7.20
C PHE A 104 -6.48 -6.36 -6.43
N GLU A 105 -7.57 -6.84 -7.02
CA GLU A 105 -8.88 -6.84 -6.40
C GLU A 105 -9.23 -8.28 -6.04
N ASP A 106 -9.67 -8.50 -4.81
CA ASP A 106 -10.09 -9.81 -4.38
C ASP A 106 -11.51 -10.12 -4.90
N PRO A 107 -12.04 -11.34 -4.71
CA PRO A 107 -13.38 -11.65 -5.21
C PRO A 107 -14.50 -10.79 -4.64
N ALA A 108 -14.27 -10.14 -3.51
CA ALA A 108 -15.26 -9.25 -2.89
C ALA A 108 -15.11 -7.78 -3.30
N GLY A 109 -14.13 -7.48 -4.16
CA GLY A 109 -13.90 -6.12 -4.64
C GLY A 109 -12.96 -5.28 -3.78
N ASN A 110 -12.27 -5.89 -2.83
CA ASN A 110 -11.28 -5.18 -2.03
C ASN A 110 -9.96 -5.08 -2.79
N VAL A 111 -9.35 -3.91 -2.79
CA VAL A 111 -8.06 -3.69 -3.45
C VAL A 111 -6.93 -3.76 -2.43
N ALA A 112 -5.93 -4.57 -2.74
CA ALA A 112 -4.72 -4.69 -1.92
C ALA A 112 -3.49 -4.74 -2.83
N GLY A 113 -2.32 -4.60 -2.23
CA GLY A 113 -1.06 -4.68 -2.95
C GLY A 113 -0.22 -5.86 -2.52
N ALA A 114 0.69 -6.27 -3.39
CA ALA A 114 1.74 -7.21 -3.04
C ALA A 114 3.06 -6.65 -3.54
N ILE A 115 4.08 -6.70 -2.71
CA ILE A 115 5.38 -6.13 -3.03
C ILE A 115 6.47 -7.17 -2.85
N GLN A 116 7.35 -7.23 -3.83
CA GLN A 116 8.59 -7.99 -3.76
C GLN A 116 9.71 -6.97 -3.60
N PHE A 117 10.27 -6.88 -2.40
CA PHE A 117 11.32 -5.91 -2.15
C PHE A 117 12.58 -6.25 -2.92
N ALA A 118 13.28 -5.23 -3.37
CA ALA A 118 14.55 -5.39 -4.06
C ALA A 118 15.57 -6.03 -3.09
N ARG A 119 16.43 -6.88 -3.64
CA ARG A 119 17.49 -7.48 -2.86
C ARG A 119 18.73 -6.59 -2.91
N ASP A 120 19.47 -6.60 -1.84
CA ASP A 120 20.74 -5.88 -1.74
C ASP A 120 21.85 -6.57 -2.56
#